data_2caa9097e2a40cc0dc72fda8582a86c4
#
_entry.id   2caa9097e2a40cc0dc72fda8582a86c4
#
_cell.length_a   1.000
_cell.length_b   1.000
_cell.length_c   1.000
_cell.angle_alpha   90.00
_cell.angle_beta   90.00
_cell.angle_gamma   90.00
#
_symmetry.space_group_name_H-M   'P 1'
#
loop_
_entity.id
_entity.type
_entity.pdbx_description
1 polymer ?
#
loop_
_entity_poly.entity_id
_entity_poly.type
_entity_poly.pdbx_seq_one_letter_code
_entity_poly.pdbx_strand_id
1 'polypeptide(L)'
;AIGAITFSGSIIAFLKLRGIMSGSPITFKGQHLINLILGLAIFALIYYLCTTQSDNIFWSIVLISFLVGVLLIIPIGGADMPVVISMLNSYSGWAAAGIGFTLENTALIITGALVGSSGAILSYIMCKGMNRSFFNVILGGWGASETTSKSSSKEQKPVKNGNADDCLLYTSP
;
A
#
# COMPACT_ATOMS: atom_id res chain seq x y z
N ALA A 1 -12.20 5.66 9.95
CA ALA A 1 -11.19 4.59 9.83
C ALA A 1 -10.31 4.78 8.59
N ILE A 2 -10.85 4.69 7.35
CA ILE A 2 -10.05 4.75 6.10
C ILE A 2 -9.18 6.01 6.05
N GLY A 3 -9.72 7.20 6.32
CA GLY A 3 -8.95 8.45 6.33
C GLY A 3 -7.79 8.45 7.34
N ALA A 4 -7.95 7.84 8.51
CA ALA A 4 -6.89 7.72 9.51
C ALA A 4 -5.77 6.77 9.04
N ILE A 5 -6.14 5.64 8.43
CA ILE A 5 -5.20 4.67 7.85
C ILE A 5 -4.41 5.32 6.71
N THR A 6 -5.08 6.01 5.79
CA THR A 6 -4.43 6.64 4.64
C THR A 6 -3.54 7.80 5.05
N PHE A 7 -3.94 8.59 6.05
CA PHE A 7 -3.13 9.69 6.58
C PHE A 7 -1.83 9.17 7.21
N SER A 8 -1.92 8.24 8.16
CA SER A 8 -0.74 7.68 8.83
C SER A 8 0.15 6.91 7.85
N GLY A 9 -0.44 6.14 6.94
CA GLY A 9 0.27 5.42 5.90
C GLY A 9 1.02 6.35 4.95
N SER A 10 0.42 7.47 4.55
CA SER A 10 1.06 8.45 3.67
C SER A 10 2.26 9.13 4.32
N ILE A 11 2.20 9.43 5.63
CA ILE A 11 3.34 9.99 6.37
C ILE A 11 4.52 9.02 6.34
N ILE A 12 4.30 7.73 6.63
CA ILE A 12 5.36 6.72 6.61
C ILE A 12 5.92 6.53 5.20
N ALA A 13 5.05 6.48 4.19
CA ALA A 13 5.47 6.39 2.80
C ALA A 13 6.35 7.58 2.39
N PHE A 14 5.98 8.79 2.77
CA PHE A 14 6.77 9.99 2.53
C PHE A 14 8.15 9.92 3.21
N LEU A 15 8.21 9.51 4.48
CA LEU A 15 9.46 9.38 5.23
C LEU A 15 10.41 8.35 4.59
N LYS A 16 9.86 7.24 4.09
CA LYS A 16 10.65 6.22 3.37
C LYS A 16 11.15 6.70 2.01
N LEU A 17 10.30 7.38 1.23
CA LEU A 17 10.69 7.93 -0.08
C LEU A 17 11.75 9.02 0.04
N ARG A 18 11.67 9.85 1.09
CA ARG A 18 12.66 10.89 1.34
C ARG A 18 14.00 10.36 1.89
N GLY A 19 14.10 9.08 2.16
CA GLY A 19 15.33 8.46 2.68
C GLY A 19 15.62 8.75 4.16
N ILE A 20 14.67 9.36 4.89
CA ILE A 20 14.78 9.59 6.34
C ILE A 20 14.64 8.26 7.09
N MET A 21 13.74 7.40 6.63
CA MET A 21 13.62 6.02 7.10
C MET A 21 14.28 5.07 6.10
N SER A 22 14.87 3.98 6.61
CA SER A 22 15.40 2.93 5.76
C SER A 22 14.35 2.42 4.78
N GLY A 23 14.68 2.39 3.49
CA GLY A 23 13.82 1.85 2.43
C GLY A 23 13.69 0.32 2.49
N SER A 24 14.45 -0.36 3.35
CA SER A 24 14.35 -1.80 3.54
C SER A 24 13.03 -2.16 4.24
N PRO A 25 12.40 -3.29 3.87
CA PRO A 25 11.21 -3.78 4.56
C PRO A 25 11.57 -4.22 5.99
N ILE A 26 10.89 -3.63 6.98
CA ILE A 26 11.05 -4.02 8.38
C ILE A 26 9.95 -5.03 8.69
N THR A 27 10.32 -6.31 8.69
CA THR A 27 9.40 -7.40 8.99
C THR A 27 9.74 -8.05 10.33
N PHE A 28 8.73 -8.37 11.12
CA PHE A 28 8.88 -9.11 12.38
C PHE A 28 7.94 -10.32 12.41
N LYS A 29 8.36 -11.36 13.12
CA LYS A 29 7.57 -12.59 13.22
C LYS A 29 6.19 -12.30 13.86
N GLY A 30 5.10 -12.72 13.20
CA GLY A 30 3.74 -12.53 13.72
C GLY A 30 3.04 -11.25 13.25
N GLN A 31 3.68 -10.41 12.44
CA GLN A 31 3.11 -9.16 11.94
C GLN A 31 1.76 -9.34 11.25
N HIS A 32 1.64 -10.37 10.41
CA HIS A 32 0.38 -10.64 9.69
C HIS A 32 -0.75 -11.02 10.64
N LEU A 33 -0.43 -11.75 11.71
CA LEU A 33 -1.41 -12.11 12.74
C LEU A 33 -1.88 -10.87 13.50
N ILE A 34 -0.95 -9.97 13.86
CA ILE A 34 -1.28 -8.71 14.54
C ILE A 34 -2.15 -7.84 13.65
N ASN A 35 -1.81 -7.68 12.38
CA ASN A 35 -2.61 -6.90 11.43
C ASN A 35 -4.00 -7.50 11.23
N LEU A 36 -4.11 -8.83 11.17
CA LEU A 36 -5.40 -9.52 11.08
C LEU A 36 -6.26 -9.28 12.32
N ILE A 37 -5.69 -9.42 13.52
CA ILE A 37 -6.40 -9.20 14.79
C ILE A 37 -6.85 -7.75 14.89
N LEU A 38 -6.00 -6.78 14.56
CA LEU A 38 -6.36 -5.37 14.56
C LEU A 38 -7.45 -5.03 13.52
N GLY A 39 -7.39 -5.64 12.34
CA GLY A 39 -8.42 -5.52 11.33
C GLY A 39 -9.77 -6.04 11.83
N LEU A 40 -9.79 -7.24 12.40
CA LEU A 40 -11.00 -7.82 13.01
C LEU A 40 -11.53 -6.97 14.18
N ALA A 41 -10.63 -6.41 15.00
CA ALA A 41 -11.02 -5.51 16.09
C ALA A 41 -11.70 -4.23 15.57
N ILE A 42 -11.22 -3.65 14.46
CA ILE A 42 -11.87 -2.50 13.82
C ILE A 42 -13.27 -2.88 13.34
N PHE A 43 -13.46 -4.03 12.69
CA PHE A 43 -14.77 -4.49 12.26
C PHE A 43 -15.73 -4.70 13.43
N ALA A 44 -15.26 -5.32 14.51
CA ALA A 44 -16.06 -5.50 15.74
C ALA A 44 -16.45 -4.17 16.38
N LEU A 45 -15.52 -3.22 16.45
CA LEU A 45 -15.79 -1.88 16.99
C LEU A 45 -16.75 -1.08 16.10
N ILE A 46 -16.68 -1.20 14.79
CA ILE A 46 -17.65 -0.57 13.87
C ILE A 46 -19.03 -1.15 14.11
N TYR A 47 -19.16 -2.48 14.20
CA TYR A 47 -20.44 -3.11 14.54
C TYR A 47 -20.98 -2.62 15.87
N TYR A 48 -20.15 -2.54 16.90
CA TYR A 48 -20.52 -2.06 18.22
C TYR A 48 -20.89 -0.56 18.23
N LEU A 49 -20.20 0.25 17.42
CA LEU A 49 -20.55 1.66 17.22
C LEU A 49 -21.95 1.83 16.61
N CYS A 50 -22.31 0.99 15.65
CA CYS A 50 -23.65 1.02 15.03
C CYS A 50 -24.77 0.70 16.02
N THR A 51 -24.48 -0.08 17.07
CA THR A 51 -25.49 -0.43 18.09
C THR A 51 -25.55 0.57 19.24
N THR A 52 -24.42 1.12 19.66
CA THR A 52 -24.32 1.91 20.92
C THR A 52 -24.20 3.41 20.66
N GLN A 53 -23.73 3.84 19.49
CA GLN A 53 -23.55 5.25 19.07
C GLN A 53 -22.80 6.11 20.11
N SER A 54 -21.79 5.56 20.80
CA SER A 54 -21.01 6.30 21.80
C SER A 54 -19.76 6.94 21.20
N ASP A 55 -19.49 8.19 21.57
CA ASP A 55 -18.33 8.96 21.09
C ASP A 55 -16.98 8.32 21.46
N ASN A 56 -16.91 7.66 22.61
CA ASN A 56 -15.68 6.99 23.06
C ASN A 56 -15.24 5.85 22.11
N ILE A 57 -16.22 5.11 21.56
CA ILE A 57 -15.95 4.02 20.61
C ILE A 57 -15.45 4.60 19.28
N PHE A 58 -16.03 5.71 18.84
CA PHE A 58 -15.58 6.41 17.63
C PHE A 58 -14.11 6.81 17.73
N TRP A 59 -13.69 7.44 18.84
CA TRP A 59 -12.29 7.82 19.05
C TRP A 59 -11.36 6.62 19.15
N SER A 60 -11.80 5.52 19.75
CA SER A 60 -11.06 4.26 19.80
C SER A 60 -10.81 3.68 18.41
N ILE A 61 -11.81 3.69 17.52
CA ILE A 61 -11.67 3.25 16.13
C ILE A 61 -10.66 4.12 15.38
N VAL A 62 -10.70 5.44 15.58
CA VAL A 62 -9.76 6.37 14.94
C VAL A 62 -8.33 6.05 15.38
N LEU A 63 -8.09 5.86 16.67
CA LEU A 63 -6.77 5.60 17.23
C LEU A 63 -6.20 4.26 16.74
N ILE A 64 -7.01 3.20 16.75
CA ILE A 64 -6.61 1.89 16.22
C ILE A 64 -6.33 1.97 14.72
N SER A 65 -7.12 2.74 13.97
CA SER A 65 -6.92 2.96 12.53
C SER A 65 -5.59 3.64 12.23
N PHE A 66 -5.14 4.58 13.05
CA PHE A 66 -3.80 5.17 12.93
C PHE A 66 -2.70 4.14 13.11
N LEU A 67 -2.81 3.29 14.13
CA LEU A 67 -1.84 2.21 14.37
C LEU A 67 -1.79 1.21 13.21
N VAL A 68 -2.94 0.81 12.69
CA VAL A 68 -3.02 -0.10 11.53
C VAL A 68 -2.38 0.51 10.30
N GLY A 69 -2.59 1.81 10.02
CA GLY A 69 -1.96 2.48 8.89
C GLY A 69 -0.43 2.47 8.97
N VAL A 70 0.13 2.68 10.15
CA VAL A 70 1.58 2.59 10.39
C VAL A 70 2.07 1.15 10.19
N LEU A 71 1.42 0.17 10.81
CA LEU A 71 1.82 -1.24 10.75
C LEU A 71 1.72 -1.85 9.35
N LEU A 72 0.79 -1.38 8.53
CA LEU A 72 0.64 -1.85 7.15
C LEU A 72 1.78 -1.37 6.25
N ILE A 73 2.26 -0.14 6.43
CA ILE A 73 3.22 0.48 5.50
C ILE A 73 4.69 0.19 5.89
N ILE A 74 4.97 -0.04 7.17
CA ILE A 74 6.35 -0.32 7.66
C ILE A 74 7.01 -1.51 6.93
N PRO A 75 6.35 -2.66 6.71
CA PRO A 75 6.98 -3.81 6.07
C PRO A 75 7.15 -3.68 4.55
N ILE A 76 6.53 -2.68 3.94
CA ILE A 76 6.59 -2.50 2.50
C ILE A 76 7.91 -1.80 2.14
N GLY A 77 8.65 -2.37 1.19
CA GLY A 77 9.92 -1.83 0.73
C GLY A 77 9.76 -0.50 -0.04
N GLY A 78 10.78 0.35 -0.02
CA GLY A 78 10.79 1.63 -0.73
C GLY A 78 10.53 1.52 -2.24
N ALA A 79 10.99 0.43 -2.85
CA ALA A 79 10.76 0.16 -4.28
C ALA A 79 9.27 -0.08 -4.62
N ASP A 80 8.50 -0.61 -3.67
CA ASP A 80 7.07 -0.90 -3.86
C ASP A 80 6.16 0.26 -3.41
N MET A 81 6.73 1.35 -2.84
CA MET A 81 5.99 2.50 -2.34
C MET A 81 5.07 3.19 -3.36
N PRO A 82 5.45 3.37 -4.64
CA PRO A 82 4.55 3.99 -5.62
C PRO A 82 3.23 3.23 -5.78
N VAL A 83 3.27 1.90 -5.74
CA VAL A 83 2.07 1.04 -5.80
C VAL A 83 1.19 1.27 -4.58
N VAL A 84 1.79 1.32 -3.40
CA VAL A 84 1.08 1.52 -2.14
C VAL A 84 0.39 2.89 -2.08
N ILE A 85 1.08 3.95 -2.51
CA ILE A 85 0.51 5.30 -2.58
C ILE A 85 -0.72 5.33 -3.50
N SER A 86 -0.61 4.71 -4.68
CA SER A 86 -1.73 4.59 -5.61
C SER A 86 -2.90 3.81 -5.00
N MET A 87 -2.62 2.76 -4.22
CA MET A 87 -3.63 1.97 -3.53
C MET A 87 -4.30 2.74 -2.39
N LEU A 88 -3.54 3.50 -1.59
CA LEU A 88 -4.09 4.38 -0.55
C LEU A 88 -5.02 5.45 -1.16
N ASN A 89 -4.64 6.01 -2.31
CA ASN A 89 -5.49 6.93 -3.06
C ASN A 89 -6.79 6.26 -3.53
N SER A 90 -6.72 5.01 -3.99
CA SER A 90 -7.91 4.21 -4.34
C SER A 90 -8.85 4.02 -3.16
N TYR A 91 -8.34 3.68 -1.98
CA TYR A 91 -9.15 3.55 -0.76
C TYR A 91 -9.83 4.85 -0.37
N SER A 92 -9.13 5.99 -0.51
CA SER A 92 -9.72 7.31 -0.28
C SER A 92 -10.84 7.62 -1.28
N GLY A 93 -10.67 7.24 -2.54
CA GLY A 93 -11.72 7.38 -3.57
C GLY A 93 -12.97 6.57 -3.23
N TRP A 94 -12.81 5.33 -2.81
CA TRP A 94 -13.95 4.48 -2.40
C TRP A 94 -14.64 5.01 -1.15
N ALA A 95 -13.87 5.56 -0.20
CA ALA A 95 -14.45 6.21 0.98
C ALA A 95 -15.27 7.45 0.58
N ALA A 96 -14.79 8.26 -0.38
CA ALA A 96 -15.51 9.41 -0.90
C ALA A 96 -16.82 8.99 -1.60
N ALA A 97 -16.80 7.91 -2.38
CA ALA A 97 -18.02 7.34 -2.97
C ALA A 97 -19.03 6.91 -1.90
N GLY A 98 -18.56 6.25 -0.83
CA GLY A 98 -19.39 5.86 0.32
C GLY A 98 -20.05 7.07 1.00
N ILE A 99 -19.29 8.15 1.21
CA ILE A 99 -19.82 9.41 1.75
C ILE A 99 -20.85 10.01 0.78
N GLY A 100 -20.59 9.92 -0.54
CA GLY A 100 -21.51 10.39 -1.56
C GLY A 100 -22.88 9.72 -1.49
N PHE A 101 -22.93 8.41 -1.20
CA PHE A 101 -24.19 7.70 -0.97
C PHE A 101 -24.94 8.22 0.26
N THR A 102 -24.24 8.51 1.34
CA THR A 102 -24.85 9.02 2.58
C THR A 102 -25.39 10.44 2.40
N LEU A 103 -24.71 11.27 1.61
CA LEU A 103 -25.09 12.67 1.33
C LEU A 103 -26.00 12.81 0.09
N GLU A 104 -26.37 11.73 -0.58
CA GLU A 104 -27.14 11.72 -1.82
C GLU A 104 -26.54 12.61 -2.92
N ASN A 105 -25.20 12.75 -2.93
CA ASN A 105 -24.45 13.60 -3.85
C ASN A 105 -23.87 12.76 -4.99
N THR A 106 -24.54 12.79 -6.15
CA THR A 106 -24.14 12.04 -7.34
C THR A 106 -22.75 12.41 -7.87
N ALA A 107 -22.35 13.67 -7.79
CA ALA A 107 -21.03 14.11 -8.22
C ALA A 107 -19.93 13.48 -7.35
N LEU A 108 -20.14 13.39 -6.04
CA LEU A 108 -19.20 12.77 -5.12
C LEU A 108 -19.13 11.25 -5.31
N ILE A 109 -20.25 10.60 -5.64
CA ILE A 109 -20.28 9.17 -5.97
C ILE A 109 -19.44 8.89 -7.22
N ILE A 110 -19.69 9.65 -8.30
CA ILE A 110 -19.00 9.46 -9.58
C ILE A 110 -17.49 9.73 -9.44
N THR A 111 -17.11 10.85 -8.85
CA THR A 111 -15.70 11.20 -8.66
C THR A 111 -14.98 10.20 -7.75
N GLY A 112 -15.61 9.77 -6.66
CA GLY A 112 -15.05 8.76 -5.76
C GLY A 112 -14.88 7.41 -6.45
N ALA A 113 -15.86 6.97 -7.24
CA ALA A 113 -15.77 5.73 -8.01
C ALA A 113 -14.66 5.78 -9.08
N LEU A 114 -14.54 6.90 -9.80
CA LEU A 114 -13.48 7.10 -10.79
C LEU A 114 -12.08 7.09 -10.17
N VAL A 115 -11.88 7.83 -9.08
CA VAL A 115 -10.60 7.87 -8.36
C VAL A 115 -10.28 6.50 -7.76
N GLY A 116 -11.26 5.83 -7.17
CA GLY A 116 -11.09 4.50 -6.59
C GLY A 116 -10.69 3.46 -7.63
N SER A 117 -11.39 3.40 -8.74
CA SER A 117 -11.09 2.44 -9.82
C SER A 117 -9.76 2.74 -10.53
N SER A 118 -9.49 4.01 -10.85
CA SER A 118 -8.24 4.39 -11.52
C SER A 118 -7.02 4.09 -10.66
N GLY A 119 -7.07 4.35 -9.35
CA GLY A 119 -5.99 4.02 -8.42
C GLY A 119 -5.73 2.52 -8.32
N ALA A 120 -6.79 1.69 -8.29
CA ALA A 120 -6.66 0.24 -8.26
C ALA A 120 -6.05 -0.31 -9.56
N ILE A 121 -6.51 0.16 -10.72
CA ILE A 121 -5.99 -0.24 -12.03
C ILE A 121 -4.52 0.17 -12.17
N LEU A 122 -4.17 1.39 -11.77
CA LEU A 122 -2.80 1.90 -11.81
C LEU A 122 -1.88 1.05 -10.92
N SER A 123 -2.30 0.71 -9.72
CA SER A 123 -1.55 -0.16 -8.81
C SER A 123 -1.30 -1.55 -9.42
N TYR A 124 -2.32 -2.13 -10.05
CA TYR A 124 -2.21 -3.41 -10.72
C TYR A 124 -1.21 -3.38 -11.90
N ILE A 125 -1.29 -2.35 -12.74
CA ILE A 125 -0.40 -2.19 -13.90
C ILE A 125 1.05 -1.96 -13.44
N MET A 126 1.26 -1.15 -12.38
CA MET A 126 2.58 -0.94 -11.80
C MET A 126 3.18 -2.24 -11.24
N CYS A 127 2.40 -3.05 -10.53
CA CYS A 127 2.86 -4.36 -10.05
C CYS A 127 3.27 -5.27 -11.21
N LYS A 128 2.49 -5.29 -12.28
CA LYS A 128 2.80 -6.07 -13.49
C LYS A 128 4.07 -5.56 -14.17
N GLY A 129 4.26 -4.24 -14.27
CA GLY A 129 5.47 -3.62 -14.83
C GLY A 129 6.73 -3.91 -14.01
N MET A 130 6.62 -4.02 -12.68
CA MET A 130 7.71 -4.40 -11.78
C MET A 130 7.92 -5.92 -11.68
N ASN A 131 7.14 -6.72 -12.38
CA ASN A 131 7.14 -8.19 -12.31
C ASN A 131 6.95 -8.71 -10.87
N ARG A 132 6.06 -8.06 -10.12
CA ARG A 132 5.70 -8.43 -8.75
C ARG A 132 4.23 -8.78 -8.64
N SER A 133 3.90 -9.77 -7.80
CA SER A 133 2.51 -10.11 -7.51
C SER A 133 1.84 -8.98 -6.73
N PHE A 134 0.69 -8.51 -7.21
CA PHE A 134 -0.11 -7.47 -6.58
C PHE A 134 -0.45 -7.79 -5.12
N PHE A 135 -0.87 -9.03 -4.85
CA PHE A 135 -1.18 -9.48 -3.49
C PHE A 135 0.03 -9.48 -2.56
N ASN A 136 1.22 -9.85 -3.06
CA ASN A 136 2.44 -9.83 -2.26
C ASN A 136 2.85 -8.41 -1.87
N VAL A 137 2.62 -7.43 -2.73
CA VAL A 137 2.93 -6.03 -2.43
C VAL A 137 1.97 -5.46 -1.39
N ILE A 138 0.64 -5.69 -1.54
CA ILE A 138 -0.39 -5.16 -0.63
C ILE A 138 -0.32 -5.82 0.75
N LEU A 139 -0.09 -7.12 0.81
CA LEU A 139 -0.02 -7.86 2.07
C LEU A 139 1.35 -7.73 2.76
N GLY A 140 2.25 -6.88 2.22
CA GLY A 140 3.51 -6.58 2.88
C GLY A 140 4.49 -7.76 2.93
N GLY A 141 4.66 -8.48 1.80
CA GLY A 141 5.71 -9.49 1.68
C GLY A 141 5.34 -10.90 2.16
N TRP A 142 4.10 -11.29 2.05
CA TRP A 142 3.73 -12.70 2.09
C TRP A 142 4.44 -13.43 0.92
N GLY A 143 5.58 -14.05 1.20
CA GLY A 143 6.37 -14.79 0.21
C GLY A 143 7.71 -14.19 -0.19
N ALA A 144 8.15 -13.07 0.39
CA ALA A 144 9.48 -12.51 0.11
C ALA A 144 10.63 -13.35 0.68
N SER A 145 10.35 -14.35 1.50
CA SER A 145 11.36 -15.24 2.10
C SER A 145 11.76 -16.43 1.24
N GLU A 146 11.10 -16.70 0.10
CA GLU A 146 11.40 -17.90 -0.69
C GLU A 146 12.05 -17.63 -2.05
N THR A 147 12.18 -16.39 -2.49
CA THR A 147 12.82 -16.09 -3.78
C THR A 147 14.31 -15.76 -3.71
N THR A 148 14.88 -15.73 -2.50
CA THR A 148 16.33 -15.46 -2.34
C THR A 148 17.18 -16.72 -2.28
N SER A 149 16.61 -17.91 -2.36
CA SER A 149 17.38 -19.18 -2.26
C SER A 149 17.21 -20.14 -3.41
N LYS A 150 16.68 -19.71 -4.57
CA LYS A 150 16.83 -20.44 -5.83
C LYS A 150 17.43 -19.52 -6.90
N SER A 151 18.53 -18.91 -6.59
CA SER A 151 19.53 -18.62 -7.62
C SER A 151 20.18 -19.95 -7.98
N SER A 152 19.51 -20.72 -8.86
CA SER A 152 20.25 -21.61 -9.71
C SER A 152 21.38 -20.79 -10.33
N SER A 153 22.59 -21.29 -10.22
CA SER A 153 23.79 -20.83 -10.92
C SER A 153 23.50 -20.57 -12.40
N LYS A 154 22.96 -19.40 -12.70
CA LYS A 154 23.09 -18.84 -14.03
C LYS A 154 24.48 -18.23 -14.05
N GLU A 155 25.36 -18.83 -14.85
CA GLU A 155 26.61 -18.24 -15.27
C GLU A 155 26.44 -16.72 -15.37
N GLN A 156 27.15 -16.00 -14.50
CA GLN A 156 27.28 -14.56 -14.62
C GLN A 156 27.96 -14.30 -15.96
N LYS A 157 27.16 -14.03 -16.99
CA LYS A 157 27.70 -13.49 -18.23
C LYS A 157 28.47 -12.23 -17.85
N PRO A 158 29.71 -12.07 -18.28
CA PRO A 158 30.52 -10.91 -17.93
C PRO A 158 29.76 -9.65 -18.38
N VAL A 159 29.40 -8.82 -17.40
CA VAL A 159 28.76 -7.52 -17.66
C VAL A 159 29.84 -6.62 -18.22
N LYS A 160 29.75 -6.28 -19.50
CA LYS A 160 30.63 -5.30 -20.13
C LYS A 160 30.16 -3.91 -19.65
N ASN A 161 31.03 -3.19 -18.97
CA ASN A 161 30.76 -1.78 -18.63
C ASN A 161 30.70 -0.99 -19.94
N GLY A 162 29.48 -0.61 -20.35
CA GLY A 162 29.25 0.27 -21.49
C GLY A 162 29.53 1.71 -21.10
N ASN A 163 30.25 2.45 -21.95
CA ASN A 163 30.42 3.89 -21.82
C ASN A 163 29.16 4.60 -22.38
N ALA A 164 28.94 5.86 -22.01
CA ALA A 164 27.83 6.65 -22.52
C ALA A 164 27.81 6.75 -24.06
N ASP A 165 28.98 6.76 -24.69
CA ASP A 165 29.14 6.74 -26.14
C ASP A 165 28.67 5.44 -26.79
N ASP A 166 28.83 4.29 -26.12
CA ASP A 166 28.32 2.99 -26.59
C ASP A 166 26.78 2.96 -26.57
N CYS A 167 26.14 3.60 -25.57
CA CYS A 167 24.69 3.71 -25.53
C CYS A 167 24.11 4.57 -26.66
N LEU A 168 24.79 5.63 -27.05
CA LEU A 168 24.41 6.48 -28.18
C LEU A 168 24.43 5.75 -29.52
N LEU A 169 25.40 4.84 -29.71
CA LEU A 169 25.52 4.02 -30.94
C LEU A 169 24.34 3.05 -31.10
N TYR A 170 23.74 2.56 -30.00
CA TYR A 170 22.62 1.62 -30.07
C TYR A 170 21.24 2.32 -30.07
N THR A 171 21.16 3.59 -29.72
CA THR A 171 19.91 4.37 -29.65
C THR A 171 19.77 5.39 -30.78
N SER A 172 20.79 5.58 -31.62
CA SER A 172 20.68 6.41 -32.82
C SER A 172 19.92 5.66 -33.93
N PRO A 173 18.84 6.27 -34.50
CA PRO A 173 18.06 5.68 -35.58
C PRO A 173 18.88 5.56 -36.87
#